data_114e002473afadfe232fdc63b3198f33
#
_entry.id   114e002473afadfe232fdc63b3198f33
#
_cell.length_a   1.000
_cell.length_b   1.000
_cell.length_c   1.000
_cell.angle_alpha   90.00
_cell.angle_beta   90.00
_cell.angle_gamma   90.00
#
_symmetry.space_group_name_H-M   'P 1'
#
loop_
_entity.id
_entity.type
_entity.pdbx_description
1 polymer ?
#
loop_
_entity_poly.entity_id
_entity_poly.type
_entity_poly.pdbx_seq_one_letter_code
_entity_poly.pdbx_strand_id
1 'polypeptide(L)'
;MNLHEYQAKSLLAGMGMPCPKEIAIQQISQLADVWQHIACPSKGAVLKAQVHAGGRGKAGGVKVLKQLPEAQAFVQQMLGSQLVTYQTGSEGQYVSSILLCENIYPVRQELYFGMVVDRESQRVTFIVSPEGGVEIEKVAHETPEKISSVSIDPLTGVQPCHIREMFAVLQLEHGLFAAFSRLVNQAWKAFNELDFALLEINPLVLRETGEFMCADAKVSLDDNALYRHPELQVLRDETQEDPRESQAAKLDLNYVSLDGNIGCMVNGAGLAMATMDIIKLYGEQPANFLDVGGGATQERVSEAFRLIVSDSKVKAILVNIFGGIVRCDMIARAIIHALNEARITLPVVVRLSGNNAAEGQRLLAESGLTVEAVDSLDDAAKRIIALLN
;
A
#
# COMPACT_ATOMS: atom_id res chain seq x y z
N MET A 1 2.16 2.73 5.52
CA MET A 1 3.47 2.85 4.84
C MET A 1 4.02 1.46 4.53
N ASN A 2 4.31 1.15 3.27
CA ASN A 2 4.91 -0.13 2.89
C ASN A 2 6.43 -0.07 3.02
N LEU A 3 7.05 -1.22 3.35
CA LEU A 3 8.49 -1.37 3.44
C LEU A 3 9.04 -2.22 2.29
N HIS A 4 10.28 -1.95 1.87
CA HIS A 4 11.03 -2.89 1.06
C HIS A 4 11.34 -4.17 1.84
N GLU A 5 11.51 -5.30 1.14
CA GLU A 5 11.80 -6.60 1.77
C GLU A 5 12.99 -6.55 2.71
N TYR A 6 14.10 -5.89 2.32
CA TYR A 6 15.28 -5.80 3.18
C TYR A 6 15.05 -4.98 4.45
N GLN A 7 14.21 -3.93 4.38
CA GLN A 7 13.81 -3.13 5.54
C GLN A 7 12.92 -3.96 6.48
N ALA A 8 11.91 -4.64 5.91
CA ALA A 8 11.02 -5.53 6.65
C ALA A 8 11.81 -6.60 7.40
N LYS A 9 12.70 -7.32 6.71
CA LYS A 9 13.51 -8.38 7.33
C LYS A 9 14.52 -7.84 8.34
N SER A 10 15.06 -6.63 8.14
CA SER A 10 15.92 -5.99 9.14
C SER A 10 15.17 -5.72 10.45
N LEU A 11 13.92 -5.23 10.37
CA LEU A 11 13.07 -5.05 11.57
C LEU A 11 12.75 -6.38 12.23
N LEU A 12 12.35 -7.39 11.45
CA LEU A 12 12.06 -8.73 11.96
C LEU A 12 13.28 -9.37 12.64
N ALA A 13 14.47 -9.24 12.05
CA ALA A 13 15.72 -9.72 12.65
C ALA A 13 16.06 -8.98 13.94
N GLY A 14 15.82 -7.66 14.00
CA GLY A 14 15.95 -6.88 15.24
C GLY A 14 15.01 -7.33 16.36
N MET A 15 13.86 -7.92 16.01
CA MET A 15 12.92 -8.54 16.95
C MET A 15 13.23 -10.03 17.23
N GLY A 16 14.35 -10.53 16.72
CA GLY A 16 14.85 -11.89 16.96
C GLY A 16 14.29 -12.94 16.00
N MET A 17 13.53 -12.55 14.98
CA MET A 17 13.05 -13.50 13.98
C MET A 17 14.19 -13.93 13.03
N PRO A 18 14.26 -15.22 12.66
CA PRO A 18 15.35 -15.72 11.83
C PRO A 18 15.19 -15.28 10.38
N CYS A 19 16.13 -14.48 9.91
CA CYS A 19 16.22 -14.02 8.54
C CYS A 19 17.55 -14.46 7.89
N PRO A 20 17.58 -14.69 6.56
CA PRO A 20 18.82 -15.00 5.85
C PRO A 20 19.80 -13.82 5.90
N LYS A 21 21.09 -14.11 5.74
CA LYS A 21 22.07 -13.03 5.54
C LYS A 21 21.79 -12.32 4.23
N GLU A 22 21.74 -10.99 4.28
CA GLU A 22 21.40 -10.20 3.12
C GLU A 22 21.95 -8.78 3.19
N ILE A 23 22.16 -8.19 2.03
CA ILE A 23 22.60 -6.79 1.89
C ILE A 23 21.90 -6.19 0.67
N ALA A 24 21.29 -5.02 0.84
CA ALA A 24 20.75 -4.23 -0.26
C ALA A 24 21.85 -3.37 -0.89
N ILE A 25 21.89 -3.32 -2.22
CA ILE A 25 22.80 -2.50 -2.99
C ILE A 25 22.02 -1.49 -3.85
N GLN A 26 22.51 -0.27 -3.95
CA GLN A 26 21.94 0.81 -4.76
C GLN A 26 22.84 1.17 -5.94
N GLN A 27 24.04 0.62 -5.99
CA GLN A 27 25.02 0.86 -7.06
C GLN A 27 25.74 -0.44 -7.42
N ILE A 28 25.95 -0.64 -8.72
CA ILE A 28 26.62 -1.85 -9.22
C ILE A 28 28.05 -2.01 -8.66
N SER A 29 28.72 -0.90 -8.34
CA SER A 29 30.07 -0.91 -7.74
C SER A 29 30.15 -1.63 -6.40
N GLN A 30 29.03 -1.68 -5.65
CA GLN A 30 28.95 -2.36 -4.35
C GLN A 30 28.89 -3.89 -4.49
N LEU A 31 28.48 -4.38 -5.67
CA LEU A 31 28.16 -5.80 -5.85
C LEU A 31 29.34 -6.73 -5.60
N ALA A 32 30.53 -6.39 -6.07
CA ALA A 32 31.70 -7.29 -5.96
C ALA A 32 32.07 -7.58 -4.51
N ASP A 33 32.07 -6.54 -3.67
CA ASP A 33 32.41 -6.67 -2.25
C ASP A 33 31.31 -7.46 -1.50
N VAL A 34 30.03 -7.11 -1.74
CA VAL A 34 28.88 -7.76 -1.12
C VAL A 34 28.77 -9.22 -1.54
N TRP A 35 29.08 -9.53 -2.81
CA TRP A 35 29.04 -10.91 -3.33
C TRP A 35 29.93 -11.87 -2.54
N GLN A 36 31.15 -11.44 -2.19
CA GLN A 36 32.09 -12.27 -1.44
C GLN A 36 31.61 -12.63 -0.04
N HIS A 37 30.78 -11.78 0.55
CA HIS A 37 30.24 -11.98 1.90
C HIS A 37 28.94 -12.79 1.95
N ILE A 38 28.16 -12.77 0.88
CA ILE A 38 26.82 -13.38 0.83
C ILE A 38 26.79 -14.66 -0.01
N ALA A 39 27.44 -14.68 -1.16
CA ALA A 39 27.34 -15.80 -2.08
C ALA A 39 28.10 -17.04 -1.57
N CYS A 40 27.37 -18.16 -1.51
CA CYS A 40 27.99 -19.46 -1.25
C CYS A 40 28.63 -19.98 -2.54
N PRO A 41 29.90 -20.44 -2.53
CA PRO A 41 30.58 -20.94 -3.74
C PRO A 41 29.84 -22.06 -4.46
N SER A 42 29.11 -22.91 -3.75
CA SER A 42 28.36 -24.04 -4.34
C SER A 42 26.91 -23.71 -4.70
N LYS A 43 26.29 -22.76 -3.97
CA LYS A 43 24.84 -22.43 -4.09
C LYS A 43 24.58 -21.09 -4.76
N GLY A 44 25.59 -20.20 -4.85
CA GLY A 44 25.42 -18.83 -5.32
C GLY A 44 24.68 -17.96 -4.32
N ALA A 45 24.02 -16.93 -4.83
CA ALA A 45 23.17 -16.01 -4.08
C ALA A 45 21.82 -15.78 -4.79
N VAL A 46 20.83 -15.30 -4.05
CA VAL A 46 19.54 -14.87 -4.59
C VAL A 46 19.55 -13.36 -4.72
N LEU A 47 19.31 -12.84 -5.93
CA LEU A 47 19.17 -11.41 -6.20
C LEU A 47 17.70 -11.08 -6.39
N LYS A 48 17.23 -10.04 -5.69
CA LYS A 48 15.81 -9.64 -5.70
C LYS A 48 15.68 -8.14 -5.93
N ALA A 49 15.02 -7.74 -7.01
CA ALA A 49 14.64 -6.35 -7.23
C ALA A 49 13.71 -5.87 -6.09
N GLN A 50 13.96 -4.68 -5.59
CA GLN A 50 13.19 -4.10 -4.48
C GLN A 50 12.15 -3.14 -5.03
N VAL A 51 10.89 -3.58 -4.98
CA VAL A 51 9.69 -2.80 -5.32
C VAL A 51 8.55 -3.17 -4.35
N HIS A 52 7.60 -2.27 -4.15
CA HIS A 52 6.44 -2.49 -3.27
C HIS A 52 5.32 -3.31 -3.95
N ALA A 53 5.69 -4.27 -4.78
CA ALA A 53 4.75 -5.15 -5.47
C ALA A 53 5.12 -6.62 -5.32
N GLY A 54 4.09 -7.47 -5.27
CA GLY A 54 4.24 -8.92 -5.35
C GLY A 54 4.50 -9.39 -6.78
N GLY A 55 4.78 -10.71 -6.93
CA GLY A 55 4.97 -11.31 -8.25
C GLY A 55 6.32 -11.03 -8.91
N ARG A 56 7.28 -10.45 -8.19
CA ARG A 56 8.64 -10.13 -8.69
C ARG A 56 9.32 -11.32 -9.36
N GLY A 57 9.15 -12.52 -8.80
CA GLY A 57 9.75 -13.74 -9.37
C GLY A 57 9.24 -14.04 -10.78
N LYS A 58 7.92 -13.97 -10.99
CA LYS A 58 7.29 -14.18 -12.31
C LYS A 58 7.67 -13.09 -13.32
N ALA A 59 7.92 -11.88 -12.84
CA ALA A 59 8.37 -10.72 -13.64
C ALA A 59 9.88 -10.71 -13.94
N GLY A 60 10.62 -11.74 -13.50
CA GLY A 60 12.06 -11.82 -13.70
C GLY A 60 12.90 -10.98 -12.73
N GLY A 61 12.26 -10.36 -11.73
CA GLY A 61 12.91 -9.54 -10.70
C GLY A 61 13.61 -10.33 -9.59
N VAL A 62 13.55 -11.69 -9.63
CA VAL A 62 14.22 -12.57 -8.66
C VAL A 62 14.99 -13.63 -9.44
N LYS A 63 16.28 -13.79 -9.15
CA LYS A 63 17.13 -14.82 -9.77
C LYS A 63 18.12 -15.41 -8.76
N VAL A 64 18.33 -16.73 -8.90
CA VAL A 64 19.42 -17.44 -8.22
C VAL A 64 20.61 -17.48 -9.18
N LEU A 65 21.72 -16.86 -8.80
CA LEU A 65 22.91 -16.75 -9.64
C LEU A 65 24.12 -17.32 -8.90
N LYS A 66 24.97 -18.02 -9.64
CA LYS A 66 26.13 -18.72 -9.06
C LYS A 66 27.44 -17.99 -9.26
N GLN A 67 27.50 -17.10 -10.22
CA GLN A 67 28.72 -16.41 -10.63
C GLN A 67 28.58 -14.90 -10.62
N LEU A 68 29.60 -14.21 -10.18
CA LEU A 68 29.62 -12.74 -10.10
C LEU A 68 29.32 -12.04 -11.45
N PRO A 69 29.85 -12.50 -12.61
CA PRO A 69 29.53 -11.87 -13.90
C PRO A 69 28.05 -11.93 -14.26
N GLU A 70 27.36 -13.02 -13.91
CA GLU A 70 25.92 -13.18 -14.13
C GLU A 70 25.14 -12.22 -13.21
N ALA A 71 25.61 -12.07 -11.96
CA ALA A 71 25.02 -11.15 -11.01
C ALA A 71 25.21 -9.69 -11.46
N GLN A 72 26.38 -9.35 -12.02
CA GLN A 72 26.65 -8.01 -12.59
C GLN A 72 25.69 -7.70 -13.74
N ALA A 73 25.50 -8.64 -14.66
CA ALA A 73 24.55 -8.48 -15.77
C ALA A 73 23.12 -8.28 -15.29
N PHE A 74 22.68 -9.05 -14.28
CA PHE A 74 21.36 -8.90 -13.69
C PHE A 74 21.16 -7.54 -13.01
N VAL A 75 22.13 -7.11 -12.19
CA VAL A 75 22.07 -5.79 -11.50
C VAL A 75 22.05 -4.67 -12.51
N GLN A 76 22.88 -4.74 -13.57
CA GLN A 76 22.94 -3.73 -14.63
C GLN A 76 21.63 -3.63 -15.40
N GLN A 77 20.92 -4.76 -15.59
CA GLN A 77 19.63 -4.80 -16.28
C GLN A 77 18.51 -4.24 -15.40
N MET A 78 18.50 -4.58 -14.10
CA MET A 78 17.38 -4.32 -13.21
C MET A 78 17.47 -2.98 -12.49
N LEU A 79 18.66 -2.60 -12.01
CA LEU A 79 18.82 -1.37 -11.25
C LEU A 79 18.54 -0.14 -12.15
N GLY A 80 17.61 0.70 -11.72
CA GLY A 80 17.17 1.87 -12.48
C GLY A 80 16.12 1.57 -13.56
N SER A 81 15.66 0.31 -13.70
CA SER A 81 14.58 -0.06 -14.63
C SER A 81 13.19 0.01 -13.98
N GLN A 82 12.16 -0.09 -14.80
CA GLN A 82 10.77 -0.28 -14.36
C GLN A 82 10.45 -1.78 -14.36
N LEU A 83 10.05 -2.32 -13.20
CA LEU A 83 9.62 -3.71 -13.08
C LEU A 83 8.09 -3.78 -13.14
N VAL A 84 7.57 -4.39 -14.22
CA VAL A 84 6.13 -4.63 -14.39
C VAL A 84 5.78 -5.99 -13.81
N THR A 85 4.85 -6.03 -12.86
CA THR A 85 4.28 -7.24 -12.28
C THR A 85 2.77 -7.25 -12.49
N TYR A 86 2.10 -8.34 -12.14
CA TYR A 86 0.62 -8.39 -12.21
C TYR A 86 -0.07 -7.47 -11.17
N GLN A 87 0.66 -6.99 -10.17
CA GLN A 87 0.16 -6.05 -9.17
C GLN A 87 0.47 -4.58 -9.48
N THR A 88 1.36 -4.32 -10.44
CA THR A 88 1.66 -2.95 -10.90
C THR A 88 0.85 -2.65 -12.15
N GLY A 89 0.58 -1.39 -12.42
CA GLY A 89 0.08 -0.97 -13.73
C GLY A 89 1.09 -1.27 -14.85
N SER A 90 0.73 -0.96 -16.08
CA SER A 90 1.59 -1.13 -17.26
C SER A 90 2.92 -0.37 -17.19
N GLU A 91 2.99 0.66 -16.37
CA GLU A 91 4.20 1.49 -16.19
C GLU A 91 5.22 0.83 -15.25
N GLY A 92 4.79 -0.14 -14.43
CA GLY A 92 5.66 -0.82 -13.47
C GLY A 92 6.03 0.05 -12.27
N GLN A 93 7.02 -0.46 -11.50
CA GLN A 93 7.61 0.28 -10.38
C GLN A 93 9.12 0.38 -10.55
N TYR A 94 9.68 1.54 -10.18
CA TYR A 94 11.10 1.83 -10.29
C TYR A 94 11.94 0.99 -9.33
N VAL A 95 12.98 0.33 -9.85
CA VAL A 95 13.90 -0.50 -9.05
C VAL A 95 15.06 0.37 -8.56
N SER A 96 14.92 0.90 -7.35
CA SER A 96 15.95 1.74 -6.70
C SER A 96 17.08 0.94 -6.07
N SER A 97 16.85 -0.33 -5.75
CA SER A 97 17.83 -1.20 -5.10
C SER A 97 17.62 -2.68 -5.42
N ILE A 98 18.70 -3.44 -5.29
CA ILE A 98 18.71 -4.91 -5.44
C ILE A 98 19.14 -5.52 -4.11
N LEU A 99 18.36 -6.47 -3.61
CA LEU A 99 18.70 -7.23 -2.42
C LEU A 99 19.48 -8.49 -2.79
N LEU A 100 20.66 -8.63 -2.23
CA LEU A 100 21.49 -9.82 -2.30
C LEU A 100 21.26 -10.65 -1.05
N CYS A 101 20.75 -11.87 -1.19
CA CYS A 101 20.48 -12.79 -0.09
C CYS A 101 21.32 -14.06 -0.22
N GLU A 102 21.69 -14.66 0.90
CA GLU A 102 22.22 -16.03 0.88
C GLU A 102 21.18 -16.99 0.30
N ASN A 103 21.66 -17.96 -0.47
CA ASN A 103 20.81 -19.02 -0.98
C ASN A 103 20.63 -20.10 0.10
N ILE A 104 19.48 -20.11 0.73
CA ILE A 104 19.13 -21.03 1.84
C ILE A 104 18.64 -22.40 1.36
N TYR A 105 18.38 -22.57 0.06
CA TYR A 105 17.92 -23.83 -0.53
C TYR A 105 19.04 -24.87 -0.66
N PRO A 106 18.71 -26.18 -0.60
CA PRO A 106 17.38 -26.75 -0.46
C PRO A 106 16.79 -26.55 0.94
N VAL A 107 15.46 -26.54 1.02
CA VAL A 107 14.69 -26.46 2.27
C VAL A 107 13.75 -27.66 2.36
N ARG A 108 13.34 -28.00 3.57
CA ARG A 108 12.46 -29.14 3.83
C ARG A 108 11.00 -28.83 3.45
N GLN A 109 10.54 -27.60 3.78
CA GLN A 109 9.16 -27.17 3.57
C GLN A 109 9.08 -25.66 3.41
N GLU A 110 8.16 -25.21 2.58
CA GLU A 110 7.76 -23.80 2.45
C GLU A 110 6.37 -23.64 3.04
N LEU A 111 6.21 -22.66 3.92
CA LEU A 111 4.98 -22.35 4.63
C LEU A 111 4.56 -20.93 4.32
N TYR A 112 3.27 -20.67 4.44
CA TYR A 112 2.73 -19.32 4.51
C TYR A 112 2.49 -18.91 5.96
N PHE A 113 2.90 -17.69 6.32
CA PHE A 113 2.68 -17.10 7.63
C PHE A 113 2.34 -15.62 7.46
N GLY A 114 1.13 -15.23 7.83
CA GLY A 114 0.65 -13.86 7.75
C GLY A 114 0.03 -13.38 9.05
N MET A 115 0.01 -12.07 9.23
CA MET A 115 -0.71 -11.39 10.31
C MET A 115 -1.36 -10.12 9.74
N VAL A 116 -2.62 -9.91 10.07
CA VAL A 116 -3.39 -8.74 9.64
C VAL A 116 -4.26 -8.22 10.78
N VAL A 117 -4.61 -6.95 10.73
CA VAL A 117 -5.69 -6.39 11.55
C VAL A 117 -7.01 -6.73 10.86
N ASP A 118 -7.76 -7.66 11.41
CA ASP A 118 -9.10 -7.97 10.96
C ASP A 118 -10.09 -6.93 11.52
N ARG A 119 -10.68 -6.17 10.62
CA ARG A 119 -11.58 -5.05 10.98
C ARG A 119 -12.94 -5.54 11.45
N GLU A 120 -13.40 -6.70 10.98
CA GLU A 120 -14.68 -7.25 11.36
C GLU A 120 -14.67 -7.74 12.81
N SER A 121 -13.67 -8.56 13.16
CA SER A 121 -13.51 -9.06 14.53
C SER A 121 -12.81 -8.05 15.46
N GLN A 122 -12.22 -6.96 14.92
CA GLN A 122 -11.41 -5.97 15.64
C GLN A 122 -10.23 -6.62 16.39
N ARG A 123 -9.58 -7.60 15.75
CA ARG A 123 -8.48 -8.41 16.32
C ARG A 123 -7.34 -8.53 15.33
N VAL A 124 -6.17 -8.83 15.86
CA VAL A 124 -5.06 -9.28 15.02
C VAL A 124 -5.27 -10.77 14.72
N THR A 125 -5.24 -11.11 13.44
CA THR A 125 -5.48 -12.47 12.98
C THR A 125 -4.23 -13.02 12.31
N PHE A 126 -3.75 -14.16 12.80
CA PHE A 126 -2.75 -14.97 12.11
C PHE A 126 -3.41 -15.77 11.00
N ILE A 127 -2.75 -15.83 9.85
CA ILE A 127 -3.15 -16.65 8.72
C ILE A 127 -1.97 -17.57 8.41
N VAL A 128 -2.19 -18.87 8.47
CA VAL A 128 -1.14 -19.86 8.21
C VAL A 128 -1.59 -20.92 7.21
N SER A 129 -0.64 -21.39 6.38
CA SER A 129 -0.87 -22.49 5.46
C SER A 129 0.38 -23.35 5.29
N PRO A 130 0.26 -24.68 5.12
CA PRO A 130 1.37 -25.54 4.72
C PRO A 130 1.83 -25.30 3.27
N GLU A 131 1.08 -24.52 2.48
CA GLU A 131 1.40 -24.14 1.11
C GLU A 131 2.04 -22.74 1.08
N GLY A 132 3.36 -22.67 1.10
CA GLY A 132 4.14 -21.44 0.98
C GLY A 132 4.78 -21.29 -0.40
N GLY A 133 5.34 -20.09 -0.69
CA GLY A 133 5.97 -19.78 -1.96
C GLY A 133 5.00 -19.62 -3.15
N VAL A 134 3.70 -19.65 -2.88
CA VAL A 134 2.61 -19.49 -3.84
C VAL A 134 1.69 -18.33 -3.48
N GLU A 135 0.82 -17.93 -4.40
CA GLU A 135 -0.19 -16.90 -4.12
C GLU A 135 -1.25 -17.46 -3.15
N ILE A 136 -1.34 -16.87 -1.96
CA ILE A 136 -2.24 -17.36 -0.90
C ILE A 136 -3.71 -17.22 -1.29
N GLU A 137 -4.06 -16.23 -2.11
CA GLU A 137 -5.41 -16.02 -2.65
C GLU A 137 -5.84 -17.20 -3.52
N LYS A 138 -4.90 -17.79 -4.28
CA LYS A 138 -5.15 -18.99 -5.06
C LYS A 138 -5.41 -20.19 -4.15
N VAL A 139 -4.61 -20.38 -3.10
CA VAL A 139 -4.82 -21.42 -2.09
C VAL A 139 -6.18 -21.25 -1.42
N ALA A 140 -6.55 -20.01 -1.07
CA ALA A 140 -7.85 -19.69 -0.46
C ALA A 140 -9.04 -20.07 -1.35
N HIS A 141 -8.87 -19.95 -2.67
CA HIS A 141 -9.92 -20.29 -3.64
C HIS A 141 -9.96 -21.79 -3.97
N GLU A 142 -8.80 -22.43 -4.16
CA GLU A 142 -8.72 -23.82 -4.64
C GLU A 142 -8.75 -24.87 -3.51
N THR A 143 -8.13 -24.54 -2.35
CA THR A 143 -7.96 -25.46 -1.22
C THR A 143 -8.09 -24.72 0.12
N PRO A 144 -9.28 -24.10 0.41
CA PRO A 144 -9.50 -23.29 1.61
C PRO A 144 -9.24 -24.03 2.92
N GLU A 145 -9.39 -25.36 2.94
CA GLU A 145 -9.10 -26.21 4.09
C GLU A 145 -7.63 -26.23 4.51
N LYS A 146 -6.73 -25.78 3.65
CA LYS A 146 -5.29 -25.63 3.95
C LYS A 146 -4.96 -24.30 4.60
N ILE A 147 -5.91 -23.39 4.73
CA ILE A 147 -5.70 -22.10 5.40
C ILE A 147 -6.38 -22.13 6.76
N SER A 148 -5.64 -21.70 7.77
CA SER A 148 -6.21 -21.44 9.11
C SER A 148 -6.05 -19.97 9.46
N SER A 149 -7.12 -19.39 9.99
CA SER A 149 -7.16 -18.04 10.53
C SER A 149 -7.39 -18.11 12.04
N VAL A 150 -6.42 -17.61 12.82
CA VAL A 150 -6.44 -17.63 14.28
C VAL A 150 -6.45 -16.21 14.80
N SER A 151 -7.60 -15.75 15.28
CA SER A 151 -7.78 -14.40 15.83
C SER A 151 -7.33 -14.31 17.28
N ILE A 152 -6.55 -13.30 17.60
CA ILE A 152 -5.98 -13.09 18.93
C ILE A 152 -6.67 -11.90 19.59
N ASP A 153 -7.18 -12.12 20.79
CA ASP A 153 -7.69 -11.04 21.62
C ASP A 153 -6.51 -10.16 22.08
N PRO A 154 -6.51 -8.85 21.78
CA PRO A 154 -5.40 -7.96 22.11
C PRO A 154 -5.14 -7.84 23.62
N LEU A 155 -6.15 -8.08 24.46
CA LEU A 155 -6.00 -8.02 25.93
C LEU A 155 -5.27 -9.23 26.49
N THR A 156 -5.44 -10.41 25.88
CA THR A 156 -4.83 -11.66 26.35
C THR A 156 -3.53 -12.00 25.62
N GLY A 157 -3.38 -11.47 24.41
CA GLY A 157 -2.25 -11.80 23.53
C GLY A 157 -2.26 -13.25 23.06
N VAL A 158 -1.14 -13.66 22.47
CA VAL A 158 -0.96 -15.03 21.99
C VAL A 158 -0.91 -16.00 23.16
N GLN A 159 -1.76 -17.04 23.11
CA GLN A 159 -1.84 -18.09 24.10
C GLN A 159 -1.36 -19.43 23.51
N PRO A 160 -0.92 -20.40 24.35
CA PRO A 160 -0.48 -21.71 23.87
C PRO A 160 -1.51 -22.48 23.04
N CYS A 161 -2.82 -22.23 23.24
CA CYS A 161 -3.87 -22.83 22.42
C CYS A 161 -3.79 -22.34 20.97
N HIS A 162 -3.62 -21.04 20.75
CA HIS A 162 -3.49 -20.47 19.42
C HIS A 162 -2.29 -21.04 18.64
N ILE A 163 -1.15 -21.19 19.35
CA ILE A 163 0.06 -21.77 18.75
C ILE A 163 -0.16 -23.23 18.38
N ARG A 164 -0.83 -24.02 19.24
CA ARG A 164 -1.16 -25.44 18.94
C ARG A 164 -2.10 -25.57 17.74
N GLU A 165 -3.06 -24.68 17.61
CA GLU A 165 -3.97 -24.66 16.47
C GLU A 165 -3.22 -24.42 15.17
N MET A 166 -2.42 -23.35 15.07
CA MET A 166 -1.56 -23.06 13.91
C MET A 166 -0.60 -24.21 13.62
N PHE A 167 0.03 -24.75 14.66
CA PHE A 167 1.01 -25.83 14.53
C PHE A 167 0.40 -27.12 13.93
N ALA A 168 -0.82 -27.45 14.33
CA ALA A 168 -1.54 -28.62 13.83
C ALA A 168 -1.90 -28.48 12.34
N VAL A 169 -2.36 -27.31 11.91
CA VAL A 169 -2.68 -27.04 10.51
C VAL A 169 -1.44 -27.09 9.62
N LEU A 170 -0.30 -26.59 10.12
CA LEU A 170 0.98 -26.63 9.40
C LEU A 170 1.59 -28.04 9.34
N GLN A 171 1.02 -29.03 10.01
CA GLN A 171 1.45 -30.44 10.05
C GLN A 171 2.94 -30.60 10.42
N LEU A 172 3.41 -29.77 11.35
CA LEU A 172 4.79 -29.76 11.79
C LEU A 172 5.07 -30.88 12.79
N GLU A 173 6.29 -31.41 12.78
CA GLU A 173 6.73 -32.40 13.74
C GLU A 173 6.81 -31.84 15.16
N HIS A 174 6.44 -32.64 16.17
CA HIS A 174 6.39 -32.22 17.57
C HIS A 174 7.69 -31.58 18.09
N GLY A 175 8.85 -32.03 17.62
CA GLY A 175 10.16 -31.48 17.99
C GLY A 175 10.33 -30.00 17.59
N LEU A 176 9.54 -29.48 16.66
CA LEU A 176 9.59 -28.10 16.17
C LEU A 176 8.71 -27.13 16.97
N PHE A 177 7.87 -27.63 17.88
CA PHE A 177 6.90 -26.82 18.61
C PHE A 177 7.54 -25.65 19.36
N ALA A 178 8.67 -25.85 20.03
CA ALA A 178 9.36 -24.81 20.78
C ALA A 178 9.94 -23.71 19.86
N ALA A 179 10.46 -24.10 18.69
CA ALA A 179 11.00 -23.16 17.70
C ALA A 179 9.86 -22.35 17.05
N PHE A 180 8.76 -23.02 16.68
CA PHE A 180 7.58 -22.36 16.13
C PHE A 180 6.92 -21.42 17.15
N SER A 181 6.78 -21.85 18.42
CA SER A 181 6.26 -21.00 19.49
C SER A 181 7.08 -19.73 19.67
N ARG A 182 8.38 -19.81 19.57
CA ARG A 182 9.28 -18.65 19.64
C ARG A 182 9.02 -17.69 18.48
N LEU A 183 8.96 -18.23 17.26
CA LEU A 183 8.68 -17.43 16.04
C LEU A 183 7.34 -16.69 16.15
N VAL A 184 6.27 -17.38 16.55
CA VAL A 184 4.93 -16.76 16.71
C VAL A 184 4.95 -15.63 17.74
N ASN A 185 5.60 -15.84 18.90
CA ASN A 185 5.70 -14.79 19.91
C ASN A 185 6.56 -13.60 19.47
N GLN A 186 7.64 -13.85 18.71
CA GLN A 186 8.45 -12.77 18.13
C GLN A 186 7.69 -11.98 17.07
N ALA A 187 6.92 -12.66 16.20
CA ALA A 187 6.06 -12.01 15.23
C ALA A 187 4.97 -11.17 15.90
N TRP A 188 4.31 -11.71 16.94
CA TRP A 188 3.33 -10.99 17.74
C TRP A 188 3.93 -9.72 18.36
N LYS A 189 5.13 -9.86 18.95
CA LYS A 189 5.84 -8.73 19.54
C LYS A 189 6.18 -7.66 18.49
N ALA A 190 6.74 -8.06 17.35
CA ALA A 190 7.06 -7.17 16.26
C ALA A 190 5.82 -6.42 15.75
N PHE A 191 4.72 -7.15 15.53
CA PHE A 191 3.48 -6.61 15.03
C PHE A 191 2.90 -5.50 15.92
N ASN A 192 2.91 -5.72 17.25
CA ASN A 192 2.35 -4.76 18.19
C ASN A 192 3.32 -3.62 18.55
N GLU A 193 4.62 -3.91 18.74
CA GLU A 193 5.57 -2.88 19.17
C GLU A 193 5.95 -1.92 18.05
N LEU A 194 5.87 -2.36 16.78
CA LEU A 194 6.21 -1.55 15.62
C LEU A 194 4.98 -1.09 14.82
N ASP A 195 3.79 -1.29 15.36
CA ASP A 195 2.51 -0.92 14.75
C ASP A 195 2.37 -1.41 13.30
N PHE A 196 2.57 -2.71 13.09
CA PHE A 196 2.33 -3.30 11.79
C PHE A 196 0.82 -3.35 11.49
N ALA A 197 0.44 -2.98 10.27
CA ALA A 197 -0.90 -3.21 9.73
C ALA A 197 -0.98 -4.56 9.00
N LEU A 198 0.16 -5.00 8.45
CA LEU A 198 0.34 -6.27 7.74
C LEU A 198 1.75 -6.81 8.01
N LEU A 199 1.84 -8.09 8.28
CA LEU A 199 3.05 -8.89 8.17
C LEU A 199 2.73 -10.12 7.32
N GLU A 200 3.47 -10.33 6.24
CA GLU A 200 3.39 -11.53 5.41
C GLU A 200 4.77 -12.09 5.20
N ILE A 201 4.95 -13.36 5.53
CA ILE A 201 6.17 -14.13 5.29
C ILE A 201 5.82 -15.25 4.34
N ASN A 202 6.23 -15.12 3.08
CA ASN A 202 5.86 -16.05 2.01
C ASN A 202 6.99 -16.25 1.00
N PRO A 203 7.82 -17.32 1.18
CA PRO A 203 7.65 -18.37 2.16
C PRO A 203 8.33 -18.13 3.52
N LEU A 204 7.71 -18.65 4.57
CA LEU A 204 8.41 -19.02 5.79
C LEU A 204 8.97 -20.43 5.55
N VAL A 205 10.28 -20.57 5.48
CA VAL A 205 10.90 -21.87 5.18
C VAL A 205 11.30 -22.62 6.44
N LEU A 206 11.11 -23.95 6.40
CA LEU A 206 11.67 -24.89 7.35
C LEU A 206 12.90 -25.54 6.71
N ARG A 207 14.09 -25.31 7.29
CA ARG A 207 15.34 -25.89 6.84
C ARG A 207 15.46 -27.37 7.24
N GLU A 208 16.32 -28.10 6.57
CA GLU A 208 16.67 -29.49 6.95
C GLU A 208 17.21 -29.59 8.39
N THR A 209 17.80 -28.51 8.90
CA THR A 209 18.28 -28.41 10.28
C THR A 209 17.16 -28.28 11.33
N GLY A 210 15.89 -28.12 10.91
CA GLY A 210 14.76 -27.85 11.79
C GLY A 210 14.61 -26.37 12.19
N GLU A 211 15.37 -25.46 11.56
CA GLU A 211 15.26 -24.02 11.80
C GLU A 211 14.24 -23.40 10.84
N PHE A 212 13.41 -22.50 11.38
CA PHE A 212 12.57 -21.62 10.55
C PHE A 212 13.40 -20.45 10.02
N MET A 213 13.01 -19.91 8.84
CA MET A 213 13.65 -18.73 8.27
C MET A 213 12.68 -17.92 7.40
N CYS A 214 12.65 -16.62 7.58
CA CYS A 214 11.85 -15.69 6.78
C CYS A 214 12.54 -15.45 5.43
N ALA A 215 12.21 -16.26 4.42
CA ALA A 215 12.88 -16.20 3.11
C ALA A 215 12.45 -14.96 2.30
N ASP A 216 11.20 -14.56 2.42
CA ASP A 216 10.64 -13.30 1.92
C ASP A 216 9.74 -12.70 3.00
N ALA A 217 9.63 -11.37 3.04
CA ALA A 217 8.77 -10.68 3.97
C ALA A 217 8.20 -9.40 3.36
N LYS A 218 6.91 -9.20 3.58
CA LYS A 218 6.19 -7.97 3.27
C LYS A 218 5.61 -7.40 4.56
N VAL A 219 5.92 -6.14 4.84
CA VAL A 219 5.42 -5.42 6.02
C VAL A 219 4.81 -4.11 5.58
N SER A 220 3.64 -3.82 6.13
CA SER A 220 3.05 -2.49 6.09
C SER A 220 2.91 -1.97 7.52
N LEU A 221 3.34 -0.74 7.73
CA LEU A 221 3.16 -0.02 8.99
C LEU A 221 1.84 0.76 8.97
N ASP A 222 1.22 0.94 10.13
CA ASP A 222 0.07 1.85 10.27
C ASP A 222 0.55 3.30 10.17
N ASP A 223 0.14 4.01 9.12
CA ASP A 223 0.51 5.41 8.91
C ASP A 223 0.04 6.31 10.08
N ASN A 224 -1.07 5.95 10.72
CA ASN A 224 -1.59 6.71 11.88
C ASN A 224 -0.73 6.54 13.14
N ALA A 225 0.12 5.54 13.20
CA ALA A 225 1.02 5.28 14.32
C ALA A 225 2.45 5.80 14.09
N LEU A 226 2.82 6.21 12.89
CA LEU A 226 4.19 6.62 12.53
C LEU A 226 4.73 7.78 13.40
N TYR A 227 3.87 8.63 13.95
CA TYR A 227 4.30 9.69 14.88
C TYR A 227 4.99 9.14 16.13
N ARG A 228 4.73 7.87 16.50
CA ARG A 228 5.39 7.17 17.62
C ARG A 228 6.73 6.53 17.21
N HIS A 229 6.98 6.43 15.90
CA HIS A 229 8.13 5.75 15.31
C HIS A 229 8.89 6.64 14.33
N PRO A 230 9.47 7.76 14.79
CA PRO A 230 10.20 8.67 13.90
C PRO A 230 11.38 7.99 13.20
N GLU A 231 11.97 6.95 13.82
CA GLU A 231 13.03 6.14 13.23
C GLU A 231 12.56 5.26 12.07
N LEU A 232 11.27 4.93 12.00
CA LEU A 232 10.69 4.15 10.91
C LEU A 232 10.23 5.04 9.74
N GLN A 233 9.92 6.30 9.99
CA GLN A 233 9.52 7.25 8.95
C GLN A 233 10.60 7.43 7.88
N VAL A 234 11.88 7.35 8.26
CA VAL A 234 13.02 7.48 7.33
C VAL A 234 13.14 6.31 6.34
N LEU A 235 12.41 5.22 6.60
CA LEU A 235 12.36 4.04 5.72
C LEU A 235 11.39 4.21 4.54
N ARG A 236 10.59 5.29 4.52
CA ARG A 236 9.62 5.56 3.46
C ARG A 236 10.34 5.79 2.13
N ASP A 237 9.92 5.07 1.12
CA ASP A 237 10.37 5.27 -0.26
C ASP A 237 9.24 5.90 -1.09
N GLU A 238 9.23 7.23 -1.18
CA GLU A 238 8.24 7.98 -1.95
C GLU A 238 8.25 7.63 -3.44
N THR A 239 9.34 7.05 -3.96
CA THR A 239 9.42 6.64 -5.38
C THR A 239 8.55 5.44 -5.71
N GLN A 240 8.09 4.72 -4.69
CA GLN A 240 7.21 3.56 -4.79
C GLN A 240 5.72 3.91 -4.58
N GLU A 241 5.42 5.16 -4.25
CA GLU A 241 4.06 5.66 -4.01
C GLU A 241 3.55 6.44 -5.23
N ASP A 242 2.23 6.62 -5.34
CA ASP A 242 1.68 7.56 -6.32
C ASP A 242 2.16 8.98 -5.96
N PRO A 243 2.79 9.71 -6.88
CA PRO A 243 3.32 11.05 -6.58
C PRO A 243 2.24 12.03 -6.08
N ARG A 244 0.98 11.83 -6.49
CA ARG A 244 -0.17 12.65 -6.06
C ARG A 244 -0.55 12.34 -4.61
N GLU A 245 -0.52 11.05 -4.22
CA GLU A 245 -0.78 10.64 -2.83
C GLU A 245 0.31 11.16 -1.90
N SER A 246 1.58 11.05 -2.30
CA SER A 246 2.70 11.60 -1.55
C SER A 246 2.63 13.14 -1.44
N GLN A 247 2.23 13.85 -2.50
CA GLN A 247 2.05 15.29 -2.46
C GLN A 247 0.87 15.69 -1.57
N ALA A 248 -0.25 14.97 -1.67
CA ALA A 248 -1.43 15.20 -0.84
C ALA A 248 -1.12 15.03 0.65
N ALA A 249 -0.37 13.98 1.02
CA ALA A 249 0.03 13.73 2.40
C ALA A 249 0.86 14.88 3.00
N LYS A 250 1.74 15.52 2.21
CA LYS A 250 2.52 16.70 2.63
C LYS A 250 1.65 17.94 2.89
N LEU A 251 0.41 17.95 2.39
CA LEU A 251 -0.56 19.05 2.51
C LEU A 251 -1.69 18.70 3.50
N ASP A 252 -1.57 17.62 4.24
CA ASP A 252 -2.63 17.08 5.11
C ASP A 252 -3.95 16.83 4.36
N LEU A 253 -3.89 16.43 3.11
CA LEU A 253 -5.05 16.03 2.31
C LEU A 253 -5.14 14.50 2.26
N ASN A 254 -6.34 13.98 2.45
CA ASN A 254 -6.60 12.55 2.24
C ASN A 254 -6.92 12.31 0.77
N TYR A 255 -5.96 11.84 0.01
CA TYR A 255 -6.06 11.54 -1.41
C TYR A 255 -5.74 10.08 -1.69
N VAL A 256 -6.56 9.43 -2.50
CA VAL A 256 -6.28 8.09 -3.06
C VAL A 256 -6.54 8.16 -4.56
N SER A 257 -5.58 7.73 -5.35
CA SER A 257 -5.69 7.63 -6.81
C SER A 257 -6.53 6.43 -7.21
N LEU A 258 -7.44 6.61 -8.18
CA LEU A 258 -8.31 5.57 -8.73
C LEU A 258 -8.20 5.56 -10.27
N ASP A 259 -8.85 4.59 -10.92
CA ASP A 259 -8.72 4.40 -12.37
C ASP A 259 -9.79 5.10 -13.22
N GLY A 260 -10.62 5.94 -12.63
CA GLY A 260 -11.72 6.59 -13.30
C GLY A 260 -11.35 7.86 -14.09
N ASN A 261 -12.39 8.58 -14.50
CA ASN A 261 -12.32 9.79 -15.35
C ASN A 261 -13.01 11.02 -14.73
N ILE A 262 -13.68 10.86 -13.57
CA ILE A 262 -14.31 11.98 -12.85
C ILE A 262 -13.48 12.29 -11.60
N GLY A 263 -12.84 13.46 -11.57
CA GLY A 263 -12.16 13.97 -10.40
C GLY A 263 -13.17 14.36 -9.32
N CYS A 264 -12.90 13.94 -8.07
CA CYS A 264 -13.78 14.19 -6.93
C CYS A 264 -13.10 15.05 -5.87
N MET A 265 -13.78 16.11 -5.39
CA MET A 265 -13.37 16.89 -4.24
C MET A 265 -14.54 17.03 -3.25
N VAL A 266 -14.33 16.58 -2.03
CA VAL A 266 -15.39 16.47 -1.01
C VAL A 266 -14.85 16.90 0.34
N ASN A 267 -15.71 17.31 1.27
CA ASN A 267 -15.33 17.48 2.66
C ASN A 267 -16.01 16.41 3.53
N GLY A 268 -15.21 15.49 4.01
CA GLY A 268 -15.62 14.37 4.86
C GLY A 268 -15.68 13.04 4.12
N ALA A 269 -15.00 12.03 4.68
CA ALA A 269 -14.81 10.73 4.06
C ALA A 269 -16.11 10.00 3.71
N GLY A 270 -17.14 10.07 4.57
CA GLY A 270 -18.46 9.47 4.30
C GLY A 270 -19.15 10.09 3.09
N LEU A 271 -19.05 11.41 2.95
CA LEU A 271 -19.61 12.12 1.79
C LEU A 271 -18.81 11.80 0.52
N ALA A 272 -17.50 11.63 0.62
CA ALA A 272 -16.64 11.22 -0.49
C ALA A 272 -17.02 9.81 -0.99
N MET A 273 -17.21 8.84 -0.11
CA MET A 273 -17.67 7.50 -0.48
C MET A 273 -19.03 7.54 -1.16
N ALA A 274 -20.01 8.25 -0.58
CA ALA A 274 -21.32 8.40 -1.20
C ALA A 274 -21.27 9.08 -2.58
N THR A 275 -20.36 10.04 -2.78
CA THR A 275 -20.15 10.71 -4.06
C THR A 275 -19.57 9.74 -5.09
N MET A 276 -18.62 8.92 -4.72
CA MET A 276 -18.06 7.89 -5.60
C MET A 276 -19.09 6.81 -5.95
N ASP A 277 -19.91 6.39 -4.99
CA ASP A 277 -20.95 5.38 -5.21
C ASP A 277 -22.01 5.86 -6.20
N ILE A 278 -22.45 7.12 -6.09
CA ILE A 278 -23.45 7.66 -7.01
C ILE A 278 -22.87 7.83 -8.43
N ILE A 279 -21.61 8.21 -8.58
CA ILE A 279 -20.93 8.24 -9.89
C ILE A 279 -20.95 6.85 -10.53
N LYS A 280 -20.61 5.81 -9.77
CA LYS A 280 -20.64 4.41 -10.23
C LYS A 280 -22.06 3.95 -10.59
N LEU A 281 -23.04 4.33 -9.78
CA LEU A 281 -24.45 4.01 -10.02
C LEU A 281 -24.94 4.54 -11.40
N TYR A 282 -24.42 5.68 -11.82
CA TYR A 282 -24.73 6.27 -13.13
C TYR A 282 -23.80 5.84 -14.27
N GLY A 283 -22.93 4.84 -14.02
CA GLY A 283 -22.15 4.16 -15.05
C GLY A 283 -20.76 4.73 -15.34
N GLU A 284 -20.32 5.73 -14.57
CA GLU A 284 -18.99 6.31 -14.69
C GLU A 284 -18.08 5.90 -13.51
N GLN A 285 -16.80 6.28 -13.58
CA GLN A 285 -15.81 5.88 -12.57
C GLN A 285 -15.13 7.11 -11.94
N PRO A 286 -15.03 7.16 -10.59
CA PRO A 286 -14.25 8.20 -9.92
C PRO A 286 -12.76 8.02 -10.19
N ALA A 287 -12.05 9.12 -10.47
CA ALA A 287 -10.59 9.14 -10.70
C ALA A 287 -9.81 9.19 -9.39
N ASN A 288 -10.42 9.63 -8.31
CA ASN A 288 -9.80 9.74 -7.01
C ASN A 288 -10.82 9.76 -5.87
N PHE A 289 -10.36 9.39 -4.69
CA PHE A 289 -10.93 9.83 -3.42
C PHE A 289 -10.17 11.09 -2.97
N LEU A 290 -10.86 12.15 -2.58
CA LEU A 290 -10.22 13.32 -1.97
C LEU A 290 -11.15 13.96 -0.95
N ASP A 291 -10.67 13.99 0.30
CA ASP A 291 -11.30 14.68 1.41
C ASP A 291 -10.44 15.88 1.84
N VAL A 292 -10.97 17.09 1.64
CA VAL A 292 -10.31 18.33 2.06
C VAL A 292 -10.47 18.63 3.55
N GLY A 293 -11.27 17.82 4.26
CA GLY A 293 -11.54 17.95 5.68
C GLY A 293 -12.45 19.11 6.07
N GLY A 294 -12.83 19.16 7.35
CA GLY A 294 -13.71 20.19 7.91
C GLY A 294 -13.04 21.53 8.15
N GLY A 295 -11.71 21.63 8.03
CA GLY A 295 -10.91 22.84 8.19
C GLY A 295 -10.31 23.35 6.87
N ALA A 296 -10.96 23.11 5.74
CA ALA A 296 -10.46 23.48 4.40
C ALA A 296 -10.18 24.98 4.32
N THR A 297 -8.95 25.35 3.97
CA THR A 297 -8.55 26.73 3.64
C THR A 297 -8.52 26.92 2.13
N GLN A 298 -8.42 28.17 1.69
CA GLN A 298 -8.31 28.47 0.25
C GLN A 298 -7.11 27.79 -0.39
N GLU A 299 -5.97 27.76 0.30
CA GLU A 299 -4.73 27.11 -0.16
C GLU A 299 -4.93 25.61 -0.34
N ARG A 300 -5.53 24.93 0.66
CA ARG A 300 -5.80 23.49 0.61
C ARG A 300 -6.75 23.12 -0.55
N VAL A 301 -7.78 23.93 -0.78
CA VAL A 301 -8.71 23.74 -1.89
C VAL A 301 -7.99 23.94 -3.24
N SER A 302 -7.14 24.96 -3.37
CA SER A 302 -6.36 25.18 -4.59
C SER A 302 -5.41 24.02 -4.88
N GLU A 303 -4.72 23.52 -3.89
CA GLU A 303 -3.82 22.36 -4.04
C GLU A 303 -4.61 21.07 -4.37
N ALA A 304 -5.78 20.88 -3.76
CA ALA A 304 -6.66 19.77 -4.08
C ALA A 304 -7.07 19.78 -5.57
N PHE A 305 -7.43 20.95 -6.12
CA PHE A 305 -7.69 21.09 -7.55
C PHE A 305 -6.48 20.81 -8.42
N ARG A 306 -5.29 21.30 -8.04
CA ARG A 306 -4.04 21.01 -8.78
C ARG A 306 -3.75 19.50 -8.83
N LEU A 307 -3.94 18.81 -7.71
CA LEU A 307 -3.78 17.35 -7.64
C LEU A 307 -4.73 16.62 -8.58
N ILE A 308 -6.02 16.99 -8.57
CA ILE A 308 -7.02 16.37 -9.44
C ILE A 308 -6.67 16.59 -10.92
N VAL A 309 -6.34 17.82 -11.30
CA VAL A 309 -6.06 18.19 -12.71
C VAL A 309 -4.73 17.63 -13.20
N SER A 310 -3.81 17.29 -12.30
CA SER A 310 -2.55 16.64 -12.68
C SER A 310 -2.75 15.22 -13.22
N ASP A 311 -3.90 14.60 -12.97
CA ASP A 311 -4.24 13.31 -13.55
C ASP A 311 -4.80 13.49 -14.96
N SER A 312 -4.06 13.06 -15.97
CA SER A 312 -4.46 13.13 -17.37
C SER A 312 -5.71 12.30 -17.73
N LYS A 313 -6.12 11.37 -16.85
CA LYS A 313 -7.36 10.58 -17.02
C LYS A 313 -8.61 11.40 -16.70
N VAL A 314 -8.49 12.47 -15.91
CA VAL A 314 -9.61 13.30 -15.47
C VAL A 314 -10.16 14.11 -16.64
N LYS A 315 -11.46 13.93 -16.91
CA LYS A 315 -12.19 14.63 -17.97
C LYS A 315 -13.21 15.62 -17.43
N ALA A 316 -13.65 15.48 -16.21
CA ALA A 316 -14.58 16.37 -15.52
C ALA A 316 -14.35 16.32 -14.00
N ILE A 317 -14.80 17.35 -13.28
CA ILE A 317 -14.59 17.46 -11.83
C ILE A 317 -15.94 17.64 -11.12
N LEU A 318 -16.21 16.78 -10.13
CA LEU A 318 -17.36 16.88 -9.25
C LEU A 318 -16.90 17.36 -7.86
N VAL A 319 -17.37 18.52 -7.46
CA VAL A 319 -17.18 19.08 -6.13
C VAL A 319 -18.46 18.90 -5.32
N ASN A 320 -18.38 18.24 -4.18
CA ASN A 320 -19.55 18.03 -3.31
C ASN A 320 -19.20 18.42 -1.86
N ILE A 321 -19.70 19.58 -1.45
CA ILE A 321 -19.41 20.16 -0.15
C ILE A 321 -20.66 20.27 0.71
N PHE A 322 -20.58 19.77 1.94
CA PHE A 322 -21.56 20.01 2.97
C PHE A 322 -20.98 20.98 4.02
N GLY A 323 -21.51 22.22 3.99
CA GLY A 323 -21.08 23.29 4.90
C GLY A 323 -21.68 23.11 6.28
N GLY A 324 -21.03 22.32 7.13
CA GLY A 324 -21.27 22.30 8.57
C GLY A 324 -20.41 23.37 9.25
N ILE A 325 -19.17 23.01 9.59
CA ILE A 325 -18.15 23.93 10.12
C ILE A 325 -17.61 24.81 8.99
N VAL A 326 -17.34 24.23 7.82
CA VAL A 326 -16.86 24.95 6.64
C VAL A 326 -17.99 25.77 6.02
N ARG A 327 -17.68 27.00 5.61
CA ARG A 327 -18.62 27.90 4.95
C ARG A 327 -18.55 27.74 3.43
N CYS A 328 -19.70 27.50 2.79
CA CYS A 328 -19.79 27.29 1.34
C CYS A 328 -19.35 28.53 0.52
N ASP A 329 -19.54 29.74 1.01
CA ASP A 329 -19.06 30.97 0.34
C ASP A 329 -17.53 31.05 0.29
N MET A 330 -16.83 30.60 1.36
CA MET A 330 -15.38 30.51 1.36
C MET A 330 -14.89 29.47 0.36
N ILE A 331 -15.51 28.28 0.32
CA ILE A 331 -15.17 27.23 -0.65
C ILE A 331 -15.42 27.72 -2.08
N ALA A 332 -16.54 28.39 -2.36
CA ALA A 332 -16.82 28.95 -3.67
C ALA A 332 -15.70 29.91 -4.13
N ARG A 333 -15.24 30.82 -3.26
CA ARG A 333 -14.11 31.71 -3.57
C ARG A 333 -12.82 30.94 -3.84
N ALA A 334 -12.54 29.91 -3.04
CA ALA A 334 -11.36 29.06 -3.23
C ALA A 334 -11.42 28.29 -4.57
N ILE A 335 -12.60 27.77 -4.95
CA ILE A 335 -12.82 27.12 -6.24
C ILE A 335 -12.59 28.12 -7.39
N ILE A 336 -13.19 29.30 -7.32
CA ILE A 336 -13.04 30.34 -8.34
C ILE A 336 -11.55 30.73 -8.49
N HIS A 337 -10.84 30.91 -7.37
CA HIS A 337 -9.41 31.20 -7.40
C HIS A 337 -8.60 30.09 -8.04
N ALA A 338 -8.82 28.84 -7.64
CA ALA A 338 -8.09 27.68 -8.16
C ALA A 338 -8.33 27.47 -9.67
N LEU A 339 -9.57 27.61 -10.14
CA LEU A 339 -9.92 27.48 -11.55
C LEU A 339 -9.26 28.57 -12.42
N ASN A 340 -9.24 29.81 -11.94
CA ASN A 340 -8.58 30.93 -12.61
C ASN A 340 -7.06 30.77 -12.65
N GLU A 341 -6.44 30.41 -11.52
CA GLU A 341 -4.99 30.27 -11.40
C GLU A 341 -4.46 29.11 -12.26
N ALA A 342 -5.11 27.96 -12.19
CA ALA A 342 -4.72 26.76 -12.93
C ALA A 342 -5.22 26.74 -14.38
N ARG A 343 -6.00 27.75 -14.81
CA ARG A 343 -6.60 27.85 -16.16
C ARG A 343 -7.32 26.56 -16.56
N ILE A 344 -8.09 26.01 -15.63
CA ILE A 344 -8.79 24.73 -15.83
C ILE A 344 -9.91 24.93 -16.83
N THR A 345 -9.90 24.12 -17.89
CA THR A 345 -10.92 24.10 -18.95
C THR A 345 -11.87 22.91 -18.84
N LEU A 346 -11.62 22.01 -17.90
CA LEU A 346 -12.47 20.84 -17.66
C LEU A 346 -13.85 21.28 -17.14
N PRO A 347 -14.93 20.58 -17.49
CA PRO A 347 -16.24 20.80 -16.89
C PRO A 347 -16.19 20.60 -15.38
N VAL A 348 -16.78 21.51 -14.63
CA VAL A 348 -16.85 21.44 -13.15
C VAL A 348 -18.31 21.55 -12.73
N VAL A 349 -18.79 20.54 -12.01
CA VAL A 349 -20.09 20.58 -11.36
C VAL A 349 -19.88 20.70 -9.85
N VAL A 350 -20.58 21.64 -9.23
CA VAL A 350 -20.43 21.95 -7.80
C VAL A 350 -21.77 21.83 -7.10
N ARG A 351 -21.82 20.96 -6.10
CA ARG A 351 -22.92 20.92 -5.15
C ARG A 351 -22.47 21.52 -3.82
N LEU A 352 -23.14 22.59 -3.42
CA LEU A 352 -22.96 23.23 -2.11
C LEU A 352 -24.23 23.09 -1.29
N SER A 353 -24.13 22.62 -0.07
CA SER A 353 -25.26 22.48 0.86
C SER A 353 -24.83 22.91 2.28
N GLY A 354 -25.74 23.41 3.07
CA GLY A 354 -25.49 23.82 4.44
C GLY A 354 -25.13 25.31 4.59
N ASN A 355 -24.18 25.62 5.48
CA ASN A 355 -23.88 26.99 5.89
C ASN A 355 -23.40 27.86 4.71
N ASN A 356 -24.11 28.99 4.44
CA ASN A 356 -23.85 29.92 3.33
C ASN A 356 -23.91 29.31 1.93
N ALA A 357 -24.67 28.22 1.71
CA ALA A 357 -24.77 27.57 0.40
C ALA A 357 -25.30 28.50 -0.68
N ALA A 358 -26.38 29.26 -0.43
CA ALA A 358 -26.95 30.19 -1.38
C ALA A 358 -25.96 31.28 -1.83
N GLU A 359 -25.17 31.81 -0.91
CA GLU A 359 -24.12 32.80 -1.23
C GLU A 359 -22.99 32.15 -2.04
N GLY A 360 -22.60 30.92 -1.72
CA GLY A 360 -21.60 30.17 -2.48
C GLY A 360 -22.06 29.93 -3.93
N GLN A 361 -23.29 29.50 -4.11
CA GLN A 361 -23.88 29.28 -5.44
C GLN A 361 -23.94 30.59 -6.24
N ARG A 362 -24.35 31.72 -5.61
CA ARG A 362 -24.37 33.05 -6.24
C ARG A 362 -22.97 33.44 -6.73
N LEU A 363 -21.94 33.29 -5.90
CA LEU A 363 -20.54 33.59 -6.24
C LEU A 363 -20.07 32.78 -7.44
N LEU A 364 -20.39 31.49 -7.49
CA LEU A 364 -20.04 30.62 -8.61
C LEU A 364 -20.74 31.08 -9.90
N ALA A 365 -22.02 31.39 -9.84
CA ALA A 365 -22.80 31.87 -11.00
C ALA A 365 -22.29 33.19 -11.55
N GLU A 366 -21.86 34.13 -10.67
CA GLU A 366 -21.33 35.45 -11.04
C GLU A 366 -19.85 35.41 -11.48
N SER A 367 -19.14 34.29 -11.33
CA SER A 367 -17.71 34.16 -11.60
C SER A 367 -17.33 34.23 -13.07
N GLY A 368 -18.27 33.98 -13.99
CA GLY A 368 -18.02 33.88 -15.43
C GLY A 368 -17.23 32.63 -15.85
N LEU A 369 -17.00 31.67 -14.92
CA LEU A 369 -16.32 30.42 -15.19
C LEU A 369 -17.29 29.34 -15.67
N THR A 370 -16.78 28.32 -16.35
CA THR A 370 -17.54 27.12 -16.77
C THR A 370 -17.77 26.20 -15.59
N VAL A 371 -18.58 26.67 -14.62
CA VAL A 371 -18.94 25.94 -13.42
C VAL A 371 -20.44 25.86 -13.30
N GLU A 372 -20.97 24.67 -13.10
CA GLU A 372 -22.41 24.46 -12.91
C GLU A 372 -22.71 24.14 -11.44
N ALA A 373 -23.49 25.00 -10.80
CA ALA A 373 -23.97 24.77 -9.43
C ALA A 373 -25.30 24.01 -9.46
N VAL A 374 -25.41 22.99 -8.61
CA VAL A 374 -26.61 22.14 -8.46
C VAL A 374 -26.98 21.94 -7.00
N ASP A 375 -28.23 21.58 -6.73
CA ASP A 375 -28.74 21.48 -5.36
C ASP A 375 -28.60 20.07 -4.77
N SER A 376 -28.87 19.03 -5.55
CA SER A 376 -28.83 17.66 -5.08
C SER A 376 -27.60 16.89 -5.56
N LEU A 377 -27.20 15.87 -4.81
CA LEU A 377 -26.10 14.98 -5.21
C LEU A 377 -26.48 14.15 -6.44
N ASP A 378 -27.73 13.78 -6.56
CA ASP A 378 -28.27 13.06 -7.71
C ASP A 378 -28.18 13.90 -9.00
N ASP A 379 -28.60 15.18 -8.94
CA ASP A 379 -28.46 16.10 -10.07
C ASP A 379 -27.00 16.35 -10.43
N ALA A 380 -26.11 16.43 -9.41
CA ALA A 380 -24.68 16.60 -9.62
C ALA A 380 -24.09 15.44 -10.40
N ALA A 381 -24.42 14.20 -10.04
CA ALA A 381 -23.96 13.00 -10.72
C ALA A 381 -24.50 12.93 -12.17
N LYS A 382 -25.80 13.13 -12.36
CA LYS A 382 -26.41 13.18 -13.72
C LYS A 382 -25.76 14.22 -14.60
N ARG A 383 -25.53 15.41 -14.02
CA ARG A 383 -25.03 16.55 -14.81
C ARG A 383 -23.58 16.37 -15.22
N ILE A 384 -22.71 15.91 -14.29
CA ILE A 384 -21.30 15.69 -14.61
C ILE A 384 -21.12 14.62 -15.69
N ILE A 385 -21.94 13.58 -15.66
CA ILE A 385 -21.92 12.50 -16.66
C ILE A 385 -22.43 13.00 -18.02
N ALA A 386 -23.48 13.83 -18.02
CA ALA A 386 -23.96 14.44 -19.25
C ALA A 386 -22.95 15.39 -19.93
N LEU A 387 -22.00 15.93 -19.18
CA LEU A 387 -20.92 16.78 -19.71
C LEU A 387 -19.73 15.97 -20.26
N LEU A 388 -19.68 14.67 -20.02
CA LEU A 388 -18.65 13.76 -20.55
C LEU A 388 -19.02 13.21 -21.93
N ASN A 389 -20.33 13.18 -22.25
CA ASN A 389 -20.89 12.70 -23.51
C ASN A 389 -21.16 13.87 -24.46
#